data_c3a06f8b7925896f0d1a909bfccf6d24
#
_entry.id   c3a06f8b7925896f0d1a909bfccf6d24
#
_cell.length_a   1.000
_cell.length_b   1.000
_cell.length_c   1.000
_cell.angle_alpha   90.00
_cell.angle_beta   90.00
_cell.angle_gamma   90.00
#
_symmetry.space_group_name_H-M   'P 1'
#
loop_
_entity.id
_entity.type
_entity.pdbx_description
1 polymer ?
#
loop_
_entity_poly.entity_id
_entity_poly.type
_entity_poly.pdbx_seq_one_letter_code
_entity_poly.pdbx_strand_id
1 'polypeptide(L)'
;MAGNNSNGGTRKASKSKGKIVIFAIEILLILIMLAILFLVMTKSGEGPKVVDLNTEDLGINEISKTDSTGANAGGQNGADGTQVIDTGYLNVALFGVDATTPNGLFKGSRSDCIMVASVNKNTGDIKLVSVYRDTYLNLGTDTYNKCNHAYAGGGAEQAIKMLNMNLDLDITNFIAVNYQSLIDLVDGLGGIYVDVNKNELKHINNYQITINKDLNLGGYTAVKETGYQKLNGLQATAYCRVRYDLPGGDFDRASNQREVIKAIEEQAKKTDPATLTKVFNKVVDEIYTSISSKDLLDLVTNINGYSIVDEGGFPEESMRTTGNIGAKGSCVIPVDLESNVVWLHKFLFDDADYAVSNTVKECGAKIKSDTSSYINKR
;
A
#
# COMPACT_ATOMS: atom_id res chain seq x y z
N MET A 1 -7.44 85.38 17.79
CA MET A 1 -8.38 84.39 18.27
C MET A 1 -8.23 83.16 17.41
N ALA A 2 -7.95 82.07 18.03
CA ALA A 2 -7.43 80.86 17.47
C ALA A 2 -8.43 80.08 16.61
N GLY A 3 -7.97 79.53 15.50
CA GLY A 3 -8.68 78.55 14.72
C GLY A 3 -7.79 77.34 14.49
N ASN A 4 -8.17 76.24 15.04
CA ASN A 4 -7.40 74.99 15.06
C ASN A 4 -7.79 74.16 13.83
N ASN A 5 -6.81 73.83 12.96
CA ASN A 5 -6.99 72.90 11.84
C ASN A 5 -6.38 71.55 12.16
N SER A 6 -7.18 70.55 12.36
CA SER A 6 -6.79 69.15 12.53
C SER A 6 -6.80 68.44 11.17
N ASN A 7 -5.60 68.04 10.71
CA ASN A 7 -5.40 67.19 9.54
C ASN A 7 -5.61 65.71 9.90
N GLY A 8 -6.69 65.12 9.43
CA GLY A 8 -6.96 63.67 9.51
C GLY A 8 -6.47 62.97 8.24
N GLY A 9 -5.28 62.40 8.26
CA GLY A 9 -4.74 61.62 7.17
C GLY A 9 -5.37 60.24 7.04
N THR A 10 -6.01 59.97 5.91
CA THR A 10 -6.59 58.72 5.53
C THR A 10 -5.50 57.72 5.08
N ARG A 11 -5.10 56.80 5.97
CA ARG A 11 -4.35 55.59 5.60
C ARG A 11 -5.28 54.40 5.49
N LYS A 12 -5.96 54.18 4.35
CA LYS A 12 -6.72 52.95 4.04
C LYS A 12 -6.74 52.71 2.53
N ALA A 13 -5.64 52.19 1.97
CA ALA A 13 -5.64 51.68 0.58
C ALA A 13 -4.60 50.59 0.26
N SER A 14 -3.71 50.20 1.21
CA SER A 14 -2.61 49.29 0.90
C SER A 14 -2.89 47.83 1.22
N LYS A 15 -3.88 47.49 2.08
CA LYS A 15 -4.17 46.07 2.44
C LYS A 15 -5.08 45.32 1.47
N SER A 16 -5.75 46.01 0.55
CA SER A 16 -6.66 45.41 -0.43
C SER A 16 -5.90 44.83 -1.63
N LYS A 17 -4.87 45.52 -2.12
CA LYS A 17 -4.13 45.07 -3.33
C LYS A 17 -3.33 43.77 -3.11
N GLY A 18 -2.75 43.59 -1.94
CA GLY A 18 -2.04 42.34 -1.59
C GLY A 18 -2.95 41.11 -1.55
N LYS A 19 -4.16 41.23 -0.99
CA LYS A 19 -5.13 40.14 -0.96
C LYS A 19 -5.68 39.79 -2.34
N ILE A 20 -5.88 40.77 -3.22
CA ILE A 20 -6.34 40.57 -4.60
C ILE A 20 -5.25 39.87 -5.42
N VAL A 21 -3.96 40.21 -5.22
CA VAL A 21 -2.83 39.56 -5.90
C VAL A 21 -2.66 38.11 -5.43
N ILE A 22 -2.78 37.82 -4.13
CA ILE A 22 -2.73 36.45 -3.60
C ILE A 22 -3.90 35.63 -4.16
N PHE A 23 -5.13 36.16 -4.15
CA PHE A 23 -6.30 35.48 -4.71
C PHE A 23 -6.20 35.25 -6.22
N ALA A 24 -5.60 36.17 -6.98
CA ALA A 24 -5.32 36.01 -8.40
C ALA A 24 -4.26 34.93 -8.68
N ILE A 25 -3.25 34.80 -7.81
CA ILE A 25 -2.24 33.74 -7.88
C ILE A 25 -2.87 32.37 -7.55
N GLU A 26 -3.73 32.28 -6.53
CA GLU A 26 -4.47 31.07 -6.20
C GLU A 26 -5.39 30.61 -7.36
N ILE A 27 -6.14 31.54 -7.98
CA ILE A 27 -6.95 31.24 -9.16
C ILE A 27 -6.06 30.81 -10.34
N LEU A 28 -4.94 31.44 -10.56
CA LEU A 28 -3.99 31.07 -11.63
C LEU A 28 -3.41 29.67 -11.39
N LEU A 29 -3.06 29.33 -10.16
CA LEU A 29 -2.61 27.98 -9.79
C LEU A 29 -3.71 26.94 -9.98
N ILE A 30 -4.96 27.25 -9.62
CA ILE A 30 -6.11 26.38 -9.88
C ILE A 30 -6.34 26.21 -11.40
N LEU A 31 -6.24 27.27 -12.18
CA LEU A 31 -6.38 27.22 -13.65
C LEU A 31 -5.22 26.44 -14.30
N ILE A 32 -4.01 26.58 -13.81
CA ILE A 32 -2.85 25.79 -14.26
C ILE A 32 -3.06 24.31 -13.89
N MET A 33 -3.55 24.02 -12.70
CA MET A 33 -3.89 22.67 -12.25
C MET A 33 -5.02 22.05 -13.08
N LEU A 34 -6.07 22.82 -13.39
CA LEU A 34 -7.15 22.41 -14.29
C LEU A 34 -6.68 22.24 -15.75
N ALA A 35 -5.75 23.06 -16.22
CA ALA A 35 -5.14 22.92 -17.55
C ALA A 35 -4.22 21.69 -17.62
N ILE A 36 -3.48 21.39 -16.56
CA ILE A 36 -2.68 20.16 -16.45
C ILE A 36 -3.60 18.95 -16.39
N LEU A 37 -4.68 18.99 -15.59
CA LEU A 37 -5.70 17.95 -15.53
C LEU A 37 -6.35 17.72 -16.89
N PHE A 38 -6.70 18.80 -17.62
CA PHE A 38 -7.26 18.73 -18.97
C PHE A 38 -6.25 18.15 -19.98
N LEU A 39 -4.96 18.51 -19.90
CA LEU A 39 -3.89 17.96 -20.74
C LEU A 39 -3.62 16.48 -20.42
N VAL A 40 -3.75 16.06 -19.16
CA VAL A 40 -3.66 14.65 -18.74
C VAL A 40 -4.86 13.86 -19.30
N MET A 41 -6.07 14.41 -19.25
CA MET A 41 -7.28 13.77 -19.80
C MET A 41 -7.33 13.72 -21.32
N THR A 42 -6.58 14.59 -22.02
CA THR A 42 -6.56 14.67 -23.51
C THR A 42 -5.34 13.95 -24.13
N LYS A 43 -4.34 13.57 -23.35
CA LYS A 43 -3.30 12.64 -23.81
C LYS A 43 -3.92 11.25 -23.86
N SER A 44 -3.99 10.68 -25.04
CA SER A 44 -4.43 9.32 -25.33
C SER A 44 -3.42 8.26 -24.86
N GLY A 45 -3.14 8.21 -23.57
CA GLY A 45 -2.71 7.03 -22.84
C GLY A 45 -3.97 6.40 -22.26
N GLU A 46 -4.12 5.11 -22.31
CA GLU A 46 -5.11 4.41 -21.50
C GLU A 46 -4.70 4.69 -20.06
N GLY A 47 -5.43 5.50 -19.31
CA GLY A 47 -5.16 5.78 -17.88
C GLY A 47 -5.06 4.51 -17.05
N PRO A 48 -4.86 4.59 -15.72
CA PRO A 48 -4.74 3.39 -14.89
C PRO A 48 -5.90 2.47 -15.21
N LYS A 49 -5.63 1.17 -15.29
CA LYS A 49 -6.70 0.19 -15.47
C LYS A 49 -7.51 0.14 -14.18
N VAL A 50 -8.44 1.09 -14.07
CA VAL A 50 -9.36 1.18 -12.93
C VAL A 50 -10.45 0.13 -13.12
N VAL A 51 -10.69 -0.63 -12.06
CA VAL A 51 -11.76 -1.61 -11.99
C VAL A 51 -12.70 -1.26 -10.85
N ASP A 52 -13.99 -1.34 -11.12
CA ASP A 52 -15.00 -1.29 -10.08
C ASP A 52 -15.09 -2.69 -9.43
N LEU A 53 -14.77 -2.76 -8.14
CA LEU A 53 -14.90 -3.98 -7.37
C LEU A 53 -16.38 -4.18 -6.99
N ASN A 54 -16.84 -5.44 -7.08
CA ASN A 54 -18.13 -5.79 -6.49
C ASN A 54 -17.98 -5.84 -4.95
N THR A 55 -18.34 -4.76 -4.27
CA THR A 55 -18.18 -4.63 -2.82
C THR A 55 -19.01 -5.64 -2.03
N GLU A 56 -20.08 -6.21 -2.60
CA GLU A 56 -20.91 -7.23 -1.95
C GLU A 56 -20.18 -8.58 -1.78
N ASP A 57 -19.18 -8.88 -2.60
CA ASP A 57 -18.43 -10.15 -2.59
C ASP A 57 -16.97 -10.04 -2.10
N LEU A 58 -16.59 -8.93 -1.48
CA LEU A 58 -15.23 -8.73 -0.96
C LEU A 58 -14.96 -9.44 0.38
N GLY A 59 -15.89 -10.24 0.88
CA GLY A 59 -15.69 -11.05 2.08
C GLY A 59 -15.49 -10.24 3.36
N ILE A 60 -16.04 -9.03 3.42
CA ILE A 60 -16.03 -8.20 4.63
C ILE A 60 -16.94 -8.88 5.66
N ASN A 61 -16.38 -9.26 6.80
CA ASN A 61 -17.08 -9.98 7.83
C ASN A 61 -18.04 -9.05 8.58
N GLU A 62 -19.24 -9.56 8.91
CA GLU A 62 -20.12 -8.90 9.85
C GLU A 62 -19.52 -8.98 11.27
N ILE A 63 -19.09 -7.85 11.80
CA ILE A 63 -18.66 -7.75 13.18
C ILE A 63 -19.92 -7.57 14.02
N SER A 64 -20.16 -8.48 14.97
CA SER A 64 -21.20 -8.28 15.99
C SER A 64 -20.85 -7.01 16.75
N LYS A 65 -21.59 -5.93 16.45
CA LYS A 65 -21.48 -4.65 17.16
C LYS A 65 -21.99 -4.81 18.58
N THR A 66 -21.15 -5.25 19.49
CA THR A 66 -21.33 -4.97 20.91
C THR A 66 -20.56 -3.69 21.21
N ASP A 67 -21.34 -2.61 21.42
CA ASP A 67 -20.86 -1.28 21.75
C ASP A 67 -19.80 -1.32 22.86
N SER A 68 -18.55 -1.07 22.51
CA SER A 68 -17.53 -0.78 23.51
C SER A 68 -17.09 0.69 23.59
N THR A 69 -17.75 1.58 22.83
CA THR A 69 -17.57 3.03 23.07
C THR A 69 -18.86 3.79 22.76
N GLY A 70 -19.44 4.46 23.77
CA GLY A 70 -20.62 5.31 23.66
C GLY A 70 -20.38 6.63 22.90
N ALA A 71 -19.77 6.56 21.72
CA ALA A 71 -19.66 7.67 20.80
C ALA A 71 -20.53 7.37 19.58
N ASN A 72 -21.54 8.21 19.32
CA ASN A 72 -22.36 8.19 18.12
C ASN A 72 -21.46 8.27 16.87
N ALA A 73 -21.12 7.15 16.27
CA ALA A 73 -20.58 7.11 14.94
C ALA A 73 -21.72 7.52 13.98
N GLY A 74 -21.63 8.72 13.44
CA GLY A 74 -22.56 9.23 12.44
C GLY A 74 -22.42 8.43 11.15
N GLY A 75 -23.20 7.36 11.01
CA GLY A 75 -23.27 6.57 9.77
C GLY A 75 -23.87 7.43 8.66
N GLN A 76 -23.19 7.57 7.54
CA GLN A 76 -23.80 8.02 6.31
C GLN A 76 -24.50 6.80 5.68
N ASN A 77 -25.80 6.95 5.36
CA ASN A 77 -26.54 5.92 4.63
C ASN A 77 -26.03 5.87 3.19
N GLY A 78 -25.53 4.72 2.77
CA GLY A 78 -25.32 4.42 1.36
C GLY A 78 -26.65 4.50 0.59
N ALA A 79 -26.59 4.68 -0.72
CA ALA A 79 -27.77 4.85 -1.57
C ALA A 79 -28.71 3.61 -1.57
N ASP A 80 -28.28 2.49 -1.02
CA ASP A 80 -29.00 1.22 -0.90
C ASP A 80 -29.47 0.89 0.54
N GLY A 81 -29.26 1.79 1.49
CA GLY A 81 -29.67 1.60 2.90
C GLY A 81 -28.67 0.84 3.76
N THR A 82 -27.49 0.44 3.23
CA THR A 82 -26.38 -0.13 4.01
C THR A 82 -25.71 0.97 4.84
N GLN A 83 -25.59 0.77 6.16
CA GLN A 83 -24.83 1.67 7.02
C GLN A 83 -23.33 1.38 6.80
N VAL A 84 -22.64 2.28 6.07
CA VAL A 84 -21.17 2.29 6.03
C VAL A 84 -20.68 2.87 7.35
N ILE A 85 -20.01 2.05 8.15
CA ILE A 85 -19.36 2.53 9.38
C ILE A 85 -18.05 3.16 8.95
N ASP A 86 -17.93 4.47 9.07
CA ASP A 86 -16.64 5.13 8.93
C ASP A 86 -15.81 4.86 10.20
N THR A 87 -14.85 3.95 10.08
CA THR A 87 -13.92 3.60 11.17
C THR A 87 -12.86 4.68 11.41
N GLY A 88 -12.84 5.75 10.59
CA GLY A 88 -11.78 6.76 10.62
C GLY A 88 -10.49 6.31 9.90
N TYR A 89 -10.47 5.11 9.34
CA TYR A 89 -9.34 4.56 8.59
C TYR A 89 -9.73 4.26 7.14
N LEU A 90 -8.73 4.29 6.24
CA LEU A 90 -8.82 3.80 4.88
C LEU A 90 -7.81 2.66 4.73
N ASN A 91 -8.31 1.44 4.49
CA ASN A 91 -7.49 0.27 4.29
C ASN A 91 -7.32 0.01 2.78
N VAL A 92 -6.06 -0.04 2.32
CA VAL A 92 -5.71 -0.27 0.91
C VAL A 92 -4.80 -1.48 0.81
N ALA A 93 -5.16 -2.46 -0.04
CA ALA A 93 -4.29 -3.57 -0.35
C ALA A 93 -3.25 -3.17 -1.40
N LEU A 94 -1.98 -3.46 -1.14
CA LEU A 94 -0.87 -3.23 -2.06
C LEU A 94 -0.34 -4.58 -2.53
N PHE A 95 -0.33 -4.80 -3.84
CA PHE A 95 0.14 -6.04 -4.45
C PHE A 95 1.33 -5.78 -5.38
N GLY A 96 2.48 -6.39 -5.07
CA GLY A 96 3.60 -6.53 -6.01
C GLY A 96 3.47 -7.86 -6.73
N VAL A 97 3.17 -7.81 -8.02
CA VAL A 97 2.86 -8.99 -8.83
C VAL A 97 4.07 -9.41 -9.66
N ASP A 98 4.42 -10.69 -9.61
CA ASP A 98 5.48 -11.28 -10.45
C ASP A 98 4.98 -11.44 -11.90
N ALA A 99 4.83 -10.30 -12.58
CA ALA A 99 4.33 -10.21 -13.93
C ALA A 99 5.31 -9.41 -14.82
N THR A 100 5.69 -10.00 -15.94
CA THR A 100 6.52 -9.36 -16.98
C THR A 100 5.69 -8.75 -18.10
N THR A 101 4.37 -8.96 -18.08
CA THR A 101 3.43 -8.42 -19.06
C THR A 101 2.30 -7.68 -18.36
N PRO A 102 1.70 -6.64 -18.99
CA PRO A 102 0.56 -5.92 -18.42
C PRO A 102 -0.63 -6.84 -18.07
N ASN A 103 -0.88 -7.87 -18.86
CA ASN A 103 -1.99 -8.81 -18.61
C ASN A 103 -1.77 -9.66 -17.35
N GLY A 104 -0.53 -9.91 -16.94
CA GLY A 104 -0.20 -10.63 -15.73
C GLY A 104 -0.58 -9.88 -14.43
N LEU A 105 -0.82 -8.57 -14.53
CA LEU A 105 -1.32 -7.76 -13.40
C LEU A 105 -2.77 -8.09 -13.02
N PHE A 106 -3.58 -8.68 -13.92
CA PHE A 106 -5.00 -8.92 -13.62
C PHE A 106 -5.21 -10.22 -12.85
N LYS A 107 -4.62 -11.30 -13.33
CA LYS A 107 -4.66 -12.65 -12.73
C LYS A 107 -3.65 -13.58 -13.41
N GLY A 108 -3.45 -14.77 -12.84
CA GLY A 108 -2.54 -15.79 -13.39
C GLY A 108 -1.11 -15.68 -12.88
N SER A 109 -0.71 -14.52 -12.36
CA SER A 109 0.58 -14.31 -11.69
C SER A 109 0.38 -14.26 -10.17
N ARG A 110 1.41 -14.64 -9.42
CA ARG A 110 1.36 -14.56 -7.95
C ARG A 110 1.72 -13.17 -7.46
N SER A 111 1.08 -12.75 -6.38
CA SER A 111 1.53 -11.57 -5.64
C SER A 111 2.67 -11.97 -4.71
N ASP A 112 3.88 -11.56 -5.05
CA ASP A 112 5.08 -11.81 -4.25
C ASP A 112 5.28 -10.77 -3.13
N CYS A 113 4.55 -9.66 -3.21
CA CYS A 113 4.35 -8.68 -2.16
C CYS A 113 2.85 -8.57 -1.90
N ILE A 114 2.44 -8.70 -0.65
CA ILE A 114 1.07 -8.48 -0.18
C ILE A 114 1.18 -7.60 1.06
N MET A 115 0.66 -6.38 0.99
CA MET A 115 0.65 -5.46 2.12
C MET A 115 -0.72 -4.83 2.31
N VAL A 116 -1.02 -4.45 3.54
CA VAL A 116 -2.13 -3.59 3.89
C VAL A 116 -1.56 -2.26 4.37
N ALA A 117 -1.95 -1.18 3.70
CA ALA A 117 -1.71 0.18 4.15
C ALA A 117 -2.98 0.69 4.84
N SER A 118 -2.92 0.93 6.13
CA SER A 118 -4.02 1.52 6.91
C SER A 118 -3.71 3.00 7.15
N VAL A 119 -4.53 3.87 6.58
CA VAL A 119 -4.39 5.33 6.63
C VAL A 119 -5.41 5.90 7.61
N ASN A 120 -4.92 6.54 8.67
CA ASN A 120 -5.79 7.33 9.54
C ASN A 120 -6.22 8.61 8.81
N LYS A 121 -7.52 8.73 8.51
CA LYS A 121 -8.08 9.86 7.74
C LYS A 121 -7.96 11.21 8.45
N ASN A 122 -7.79 11.21 9.77
CA ASN A 122 -7.71 12.44 10.55
C ASN A 122 -6.27 12.98 10.66
N THR A 123 -5.28 12.08 10.75
CA THR A 123 -3.87 12.48 10.98
C THR A 123 -3.01 12.32 9.73
N GLY A 124 -3.40 11.48 8.77
CA GLY A 124 -2.57 11.09 7.63
C GLY A 124 -1.50 10.04 7.99
N ASP A 125 -1.51 9.52 9.21
CA ASP A 125 -0.59 8.46 9.63
C ASP A 125 -0.91 7.16 8.90
N ILE A 126 0.12 6.50 8.40
CA ILE A 126 0.01 5.22 7.69
C ILE A 126 0.75 4.15 8.48
N LYS A 127 0.06 3.05 8.77
CA LYS A 127 0.69 1.84 9.28
C LYS A 127 0.70 0.77 8.19
N LEU A 128 1.86 0.14 7.95
CA LEU A 128 2.05 -0.87 6.91
C LEU A 128 2.17 -2.27 7.54
N VAL A 129 1.41 -3.24 7.03
CA VAL A 129 1.56 -4.65 7.40
C VAL A 129 1.81 -5.50 6.17
N SER A 130 2.95 -6.22 6.13
CA SER A 130 3.18 -7.27 5.14
C SER A 130 2.47 -8.55 5.55
N VAL A 131 1.56 -9.07 4.72
CA VAL A 131 1.06 -10.43 4.86
C VAL A 131 2.01 -11.35 4.11
N TYR A 132 2.76 -12.20 4.84
CA TYR A 132 3.79 -13.04 4.20
C TYR A 132 3.16 -13.96 3.18
N ARG A 133 3.66 -13.93 1.94
CA ARG A 133 3.06 -14.58 0.76
C ARG A 133 2.80 -16.07 0.92
N ASP A 134 3.59 -16.74 1.76
CA ASP A 134 3.50 -18.18 2.05
C ASP A 134 2.63 -18.50 3.26
N THR A 135 1.91 -17.51 3.82
CA THR A 135 0.98 -17.71 4.93
C THR A 135 -0.18 -18.61 4.52
N TYR A 136 -0.43 -19.65 5.32
CA TYR A 136 -1.49 -20.61 5.10
C TYR A 136 -2.83 -20.06 5.55
N LEU A 137 -3.69 -19.67 4.60
CA LEU A 137 -4.98 -19.01 4.83
C LEU A 137 -6.06 -19.61 3.93
N ASN A 138 -7.33 -19.31 4.25
CA ASN A 138 -8.45 -19.49 3.34
C ASN A 138 -8.33 -18.52 2.17
N LEU A 139 -8.33 -19.01 0.94
CA LEU A 139 -8.15 -18.18 -0.26
C LEU A 139 -9.42 -17.39 -0.68
N GLY A 140 -10.44 -17.32 0.18
CA GLY A 140 -11.72 -16.70 -0.16
C GLY A 140 -12.65 -17.61 -0.97
N THR A 141 -12.34 -18.92 -1.05
CA THR A 141 -13.07 -19.94 -1.83
C THR A 141 -13.18 -21.27 -1.08
N ASP A 142 -13.13 -21.26 0.23
CA ASP A 142 -13.06 -22.45 1.11
C ASP A 142 -11.85 -23.37 0.84
N THR A 143 -10.92 -22.89 0.02
CA THR A 143 -9.65 -23.57 -0.26
C THR A 143 -8.53 -22.95 0.56
N TYR A 144 -7.79 -23.78 1.30
CA TYR A 144 -6.66 -23.33 2.12
C TYR A 144 -5.33 -23.59 1.42
N ASN A 145 -4.53 -22.55 1.24
CA ASN A 145 -3.21 -22.64 0.63
C ASN A 145 -2.37 -21.40 1.06
N LYS A 146 -1.16 -21.26 0.48
CA LYS A 146 -0.37 -20.04 0.58
C LYS A 146 -1.17 -18.86 0.04
N CYS A 147 -1.23 -17.77 0.79
CA CYS A 147 -2.11 -16.64 0.49
C CYS A 147 -1.84 -15.98 -0.88
N ASN A 148 -0.60 -16.05 -1.41
CA ASN A 148 -0.28 -15.53 -2.75
C ASN A 148 -0.98 -16.27 -3.91
N HIS A 149 -1.55 -17.44 -3.65
CA HIS A 149 -2.36 -18.16 -4.64
C HIS A 149 -3.72 -17.49 -4.89
N ALA A 150 -4.24 -16.68 -3.94
CA ALA A 150 -5.50 -15.98 -4.14
C ALA A 150 -5.42 -15.03 -5.34
N TYR A 151 -4.34 -14.25 -5.43
CA TYR A 151 -4.13 -13.35 -6.58
C TYR A 151 -3.99 -14.12 -7.91
N ALA A 152 -3.26 -15.22 -7.92
CA ALA A 152 -3.11 -16.04 -9.12
C ALA A 152 -4.44 -16.66 -9.60
N GLY A 153 -5.34 -17.00 -8.66
CA GLY A 153 -6.63 -17.61 -8.95
C GLY A 153 -7.69 -16.63 -9.46
N GLY A 154 -7.89 -15.52 -8.76
CA GLY A 154 -8.96 -14.55 -9.03
C GLY A 154 -8.52 -13.09 -9.02
N GLY A 155 -7.21 -12.81 -9.13
CA GLY A 155 -6.69 -11.45 -9.18
C GLY A 155 -6.82 -10.70 -7.85
N ALA A 156 -6.89 -9.38 -7.95
CA ALA A 156 -6.95 -8.49 -6.79
C ALA A 156 -8.22 -8.73 -5.95
N GLU A 157 -9.36 -8.95 -6.59
CA GLU A 157 -10.65 -9.16 -5.91
C GLU A 157 -10.61 -10.38 -4.98
N GLN A 158 -10.15 -11.53 -5.46
CA GLN A 158 -10.01 -12.72 -4.62
C GLN A 158 -8.95 -12.54 -3.53
N ALA A 159 -7.85 -11.81 -3.83
CA ALA A 159 -6.83 -11.53 -2.83
C ALA A 159 -7.35 -10.59 -1.72
N ILE A 160 -8.18 -9.60 -2.07
CA ILE A 160 -8.88 -8.75 -1.08
C ILE A 160 -9.86 -9.58 -0.24
N LYS A 161 -10.69 -10.40 -0.90
CA LYS A 161 -11.61 -11.31 -0.21
C LYS A 161 -10.87 -12.21 0.80
N MET A 162 -9.74 -12.77 0.40
CA MET A 162 -8.88 -13.56 1.28
C MET A 162 -8.39 -12.74 2.48
N LEU A 163 -7.94 -11.50 2.26
CA LEU A 163 -7.48 -10.62 3.35
C LEU A 163 -8.63 -10.29 4.30
N ASN A 164 -9.77 -9.82 3.79
CA ASN A 164 -10.92 -9.44 4.60
C ASN A 164 -11.44 -10.60 5.44
N MET A 165 -11.64 -11.78 4.84
CA MET A 165 -12.17 -12.94 5.55
C MET A 165 -11.28 -13.46 6.67
N ASN A 166 -9.96 -13.53 6.44
CA ASN A 166 -9.04 -14.11 7.43
C ASN A 166 -8.57 -13.11 8.47
N LEU A 167 -8.63 -11.79 8.17
CA LEU A 167 -8.03 -10.74 9.00
C LEU A 167 -9.05 -9.76 9.59
N ASP A 168 -10.34 -9.97 9.32
CA ASP A 168 -11.43 -9.06 9.71
C ASP A 168 -11.19 -7.61 9.26
N LEU A 169 -10.74 -7.45 8.01
CA LEU A 169 -10.51 -6.13 7.43
C LEU A 169 -11.68 -5.71 6.53
N ASP A 170 -11.76 -4.42 6.22
CA ASP A 170 -12.76 -3.78 5.36
C ASP A 170 -12.14 -3.20 4.08
N ILE A 171 -11.18 -3.91 3.50
CA ILE A 171 -10.47 -3.46 2.31
C ILE A 171 -11.41 -3.44 1.12
N THR A 172 -11.58 -2.26 0.53
CA THR A 172 -12.35 -2.02 -0.71
C THR A 172 -11.49 -1.43 -1.82
N ASN A 173 -10.24 -1.09 -1.51
CA ASN A 173 -9.32 -0.46 -2.44
C ASN A 173 -8.01 -1.22 -2.54
N PHE A 174 -7.43 -1.20 -3.75
CA PHE A 174 -6.12 -1.80 -3.97
C PHE A 174 -5.28 -1.03 -5.00
N ILE A 175 -3.99 -1.27 -4.94
CA ILE A 175 -3.01 -0.90 -5.97
C ILE A 175 -2.16 -2.14 -6.26
N ALA A 176 -2.09 -2.55 -7.52
CA ALA A 176 -1.21 -3.61 -7.99
C ALA A 176 -0.19 -3.07 -8.98
N VAL A 177 1.07 -3.42 -8.76
CA VAL A 177 2.22 -2.99 -9.55
C VAL A 177 3.05 -4.20 -9.98
N ASN A 178 3.78 -4.06 -11.09
CA ASN A 178 4.76 -5.04 -11.54
C ASN A 178 6.19 -4.47 -11.43
N TYR A 179 7.17 -5.20 -11.94
CA TYR A 179 8.58 -4.76 -11.90
C TYR A 179 8.81 -3.49 -12.72
N GLN A 180 8.16 -3.32 -13.88
CA GLN A 180 8.35 -2.16 -14.73
C GLN A 180 7.83 -0.89 -14.05
N SER A 181 6.63 -0.94 -13.49
CA SER A 181 6.07 0.21 -12.77
C SER A 181 6.92 0.64 -11.57
N LEU A 182 7.52 -0.31 -10.83
CA LEU A 182 8.42 0.05 -9.72
C LEU A 182 9.73 0.68 -10.23
N ILE A 183 10.30 0.14 -11.32
CA ILE A 183 11.51 0.70 -11.95
C ILE A 183 11.23 2.13 -12.39
N ASP A 184 10.15 2.37 -13.11
CA ASP A 184 9.80 3.68 -13.66
C ASP A 184 9.45 4.70 -12.57
N LEU A 185 8.81 4.26 -11.48
CA LEU A 185 8.53 5.10 -10.31
C LEU A 185 9.83 5.58 -9.66
N VAL A 186 10.73 4.64 -9.32
CA VAL A 186 11.98 4.96 -8.62
C VAL A 186 12.91 5.80 -9.51
N ASP A 187 13.04 5.47 -10.79
CA ASP A 187 13.85 6.24 -11.73
C ASP A 187 13.26 7.64 -11.97
N GLY A 188 11.94 7.74 -12.04
CA GLY A 188 11.24 9.01 -12.18
C GLY A 188 11.46 9.95 -10.97
N LEU A 189 11.56 9.41 -9.76
CA LEU A 189 11.93 10.13 -8.55
C LEU A 189 13.44 10.43 -8.47
N GLY A 190 14.21 9.96 -9.45
CA GLY A 190 15.66 10.11 -9.50
C GLY A 190 16.43 9.14 -8.62
N GLY A 191 15.80 8.03 -8.18
CA GLY A 191 16.37 7.00 -7.30
C GLY A 191 16.01 7.20 -5.84
N ILE A 192 16.16 6.14 -5.03
CA ILE A 192 15.86 6.11 -3.60
C ILE A 192 17.09 5.70 -2.80
N TYR A 193 17.12 6.01 -1.50
CA TYR A 193 18.21 5.64 -0.60
C TYR A 193 17.79 4.50 0.34
N VAL A 194 18.59 3.44 0.38
CA VAL A 194 18.42 2.30 1.30
C VAL A 194 19.77 1.87 1.87
N ASP A 195 19.75 1.15 2.99
CA ASP A 195 20.97 0.61 3.61
C ASP A 195 21.19 -0.84 3.14
N VAL A 196 22.14 -1.03 2.24
CA VAL A 196 22.43 -2.33 1.63
C VAL A 196 23.45 -3.10 2.48
N ASN A 197 23.04 -4.24 3.03
CA ASN A 197 23.96 -5.09 3.79
C ASN A 197 24.76 -6.04 2.87
N LYS A 198 25.75 -6.74 3.46
CA LYS A 198 26.66 -7.62 2.72
C LYS A 198 25.96 -8.81 2.05
N ASN A 199 24.93 -9.37 2.70
CA ASN A 199 24.22 -10.51 2.13
C ASN A 199 23.31 -10.09 0.98
N GLU A 200 22.66 -8.92 1.10
CA GLU A 200 21.87 -8.33 0.04
C GLU A 200 22.72 -7.98 -1.18
N LEU A 201 23.87 -7.32 -0.97
CA LEU A 201 24.81 -6.96 -2.03
C LEU A 201 25.19 -8.17 -2.91
N LYS A 202 25.37 -9.32 -2.27
CA LYS A 202 25.71 -10.58 -2.96
C LYS A 202 24.65 -10.97 -3.98
N HIS A 203 23.38 -10.67 -3.74
CA HIS A 203 22.24 -11.13 -4.53
C HIS A 203 21.60 -10.06 -5.42
N ILE A 204 21.67 -8.77 -5.07
CA ILE A 204 21.08 -7.68 -5.85
C ILE A 204 21.49 -7.77 -7.32
N ASN A 205 22.78 -7.92 -7.60
CA ASN A 205 23.28 -7.93 -8.97
C ASN A 205 22.76 -9.12 -9.79
N ASN A 206 22.59 -10.27 -9.17
CA ASN A 206 22.01 -11.46 -9.82
C ASN A 206 20.53 -11.23 -10.18
N TYR A 207 19.78 -10.58 -9.28
CA TYR A 207 18.39 -10.23 -9.56
C TYR A 207 18.28 -9.13 -10.63
N GLN A 208 19.20 -8.14 -10.65
CA GLN A 208 19.27 -7.17 -11.75
C GLN A 208 19.44 -7.84 -13.11
N ILE A 209 20.35 -8.82 -13.21
CA ILE A 209 20.58 -9.57 -14.45
C ILE A 209 19.30 -10.27 -14.91
N THR A 210 18.59 -10.93 -13.99
CA THR A 210 17.35 -11.64 -14.30
C THR A 210 16.26 -10.67 -14.77
N ILE A 211 15.98 -9.62 -14.00
CA ILE A 211 14.94 -8.63 -14.32
C ILE A 211 15.28 -7.92 -15.66
N ASN A 212 16.54 -7.50 -15.83
CA ASN A 212 16.98 -6.87 -17.07
C ASN A 212 16.74 -7.75 -18.30
N LYS A 213 16.98 -9.06 -18.16
CA LYS A 213 16.71 -10.04 -19.24
C LYS A 213 15.21 -10.19 -19.49
N ASP A 214 14.43 -10.36 -18.43
CA ASP A 214 12.98 -10.62 -18.51
C ASP A 214 12.20 -9.42 -19.10
N LEU A 215 12.65 -8.20 -18.79
CA LEU A 215 12.06 -6.95 -19.30
C LEU A 215 12.79 -6.34 -20.50
N ASN A 216 13.90 -6.94 -20.96
CA ASN A 216 14.71 -6.45 -22.07
C ASN A 216 15.16 -4.97 -21.94
N LEU A 217 15.68 -4.59 -20.76
CA LEU A 217 16.03 -3.19 -20.43
C LEU A 217 17.33 -2.69 -21.06
N GLY A 218 18.09 -3.56 -21.73
CA GLY A 218 19.30 -3.19 -22.45
C GLY A 218 20.59 -3.06 -21.61
N GLY A 219 20.53 -3.29 -20.30
CA GLY A 219 21.70 -3.28 -19.42
C GLY A 219 21.37 -3.04 -17.95
N TYR A 220 22.40 -3.09 -17.09
CA TYR A 220 22.28 -2.80 -15.68
C TYR A 220 23.58 -2.19 -15.15
N THR A 221 23.49 -1.49 -13.99
CA THR A 221 24.64 -0.98 -13.26
C THR A 221 24.80 -1.77 -11.97
N ALA A 222 25.94 -2.44 -11.79
CA ALA A 222 26.16 -3.22 -10.58
C ALA A 222 26.27 -2.35 -9.33
N VAL A 223 25.60 -2.75 -8.25
CA VAL A 223 25.85 -2.25 -6.90
C VAL A 223 27.17 -2.82 -6.42
N LYS A 224 28.09 -1.98 -5.91
CA LYS A 224 29.47 -2.40 -5.60
C LYS A 224 29.79 -2.38 -4.12
N GLU A 225 29.06 -1.59 -3.35
CA GLU A 225 29.36 -1.30 -1.94
C GLU A 225 28.16 -1.59 -1.04
N THR A 226 28.41 -1.78 0.22
CA THR A 226 27.39 -1.87 1.29
C THR A 226 27.17 -0.51 1.94
N GLY A 227 26.12 -0.39 2.75
CA GLY A 227 25.79 0.81 3.49
C GLY A 227 24.71 1.64 2.81
N TYR A 228 24.39 2.78 3.42
CA TYR A 228 23.35 3.70 2.97
C TYR A 228 23.74 4.35 1.65
N GLN A 229 23.04 4.01 0.58
CA GLN A 229 23.38 4.43 -0.76
C GLN A 229 22.15 4.61 -1.65
N LYS A 230 22.35 5.32 -2.75
CA LYS A 230 21.29 5.56 -3.73
C LYS A 230 21.18 4.38 -4.69
N LEU A 231 19.97 3.84 -4.83
CA LEU A 231 19.60 2.82 -5.81
C LEU A 231 18.75 3.43 -6.93
N ASN A 232 18.98 3.00 -8.17
CA ASN A 232 18.08 3.26 -9.30
C ASN A 232 16.91 2.27 -9.28
N GLY A 233 15.95 2.41 -10.22
CA GLY A 233 14.74 1.60 -10.25
C GLY A 233 15.02 0.11 -10.37
N LEU A 234 15.93 -0.30 -11.27
CA LEU A 234 16.29 -1.71 -11.43
C LEU A 234 16.99 -2.28 -10.18
N GLN A 235 17.87 -1.51 -9.55
CA GLN A 235 18.55 -1.90 -8.32
C GLN A 235 17.56 -2.03 -7.14
N ALA A 236 16.64 -1.08 -6.98
CA ALA A 236 15.61 -1.11 -5.95
C ALA A 236 14.64 -2.29 -6.15
N THR A 237 14.23 -2.55 -7.40
CA THR A 237 13.40 -3.71 -7.73
C THR A 237 14.13 -5.03 -7.45
N ALA A 238 15.42 -5.10 -7.75
CA ALA A 238 16.25 -6.27 -7.42
C ALA A 238 16.39 -6.44 -5.91
N TYR A 239 16.57 -5.35 -5.14
CA TYR A 239 16.61 -5.34 -3.68
C TYR A 239 15.34 -5.92 -3.05
N CYS A 240 14.15 -5.56 -3.55
CA CYS A 240 12.87 -6.13 -3.15
C CYS A 240 12.75 -7.65 -3.33
N ARG A 241 13.63 -8.28 -4.12
CA ARG A 241 13.61 -9.72 -4.41
C ARG A 241 14.61 -10.53 -3.58
N VAL A 242 15.54 -9.88 -2.90
CA VAL A 242 16.58 -10.57 -2.11
C VAL A 242 15.93 -11.34 -0.97
N ARG A 243 16.25 -12.63 -0.88
CA ARG A 243 15.79 -13.54 0.18
C ARG A 243 16.81 -14.62 0.56
N TYR A 244 17.74 -14.93 -0.34
CA TYR A 244 18.76 -15.93 -0.07
C TYR A 244 19.87 -15.35 0.78
N ASP A 245 20.45 -16.18 1.63
CA ASP A 245 21.51 -15.83 2.58
C ASP A 245 21.12 -14.75 3.60
N LEU A 246 19.84 -14.37 3.67
CA LEU A 246 19.28 -13.53 4.72
C LEU A 246 18.83 -14.44 5.90
N PRO A 247 19.07 -14.05 7.15
CA PRO A 247 18.72 -14.87 8.32
C PRO A 247 17.23 -15.21 8.41
N GLY A 248 16.37 -14.26 8.10
CA GLY A 248 14.91 -14.40 8.05
C GLY A 248 14.36 -14.84 6.70
N GLY A 249 15.19 -14.92 5.65
CA GLY A 249 14.76 -15.38 4.32
C GLY A 249 13.61 -14.55 3.71
N ASP A 250 12.42 -15.15 3.60
CA ASP A 250 11.25 -14.49 3.03
C ASP A 250 10.69 -13.36 3.94
N PHE A 251 10.91 -13.42 5.24
CA PHE A 251 10.54 -12.37 6.18
C PHE A 251 11.41 -11.12 5.98
N ASP A 252 12.72 -11.29 5.78
CA ASP A 252 13.63 -10.18 5.48
C ASP A 252 13.31 -9.56 4.12
N ARG A 253 12.93 -10.37 3.12
CA ARG A 253 12.46 -9.85 1.83
C ARG A 253 11.25 -8.95 2.01
N ALA A 254 10.27 -9.34 2.84
CA ALA A 254 9.12 -8.50 3.11
C ALA A 254 9.52 -7.20 3.84
N SER A 255 10.55 -7.23 4.69
CA SER A 255 11.12 -6.02 5.30
C SER A 255 11.76 -5.11 4.26
N ASN A 256 12.58 -5.67 3.35
CA ASN A 256 13.19 -4.89 2.26
C ASN A 256 12.13 -4.22 1.36
N GLN A 257 11.00 -4.88 1.12
CA GLN A 257 9.88 -4.30 0.36
C GLN A 257 9.27 -3.11 1.10
N ARG A 258 9.07 -3.18 2.42
CA ARG A 258 8.58 -2.03 3.22
C ARG A 258 9.59 -0.90 3.26
N GLU A 259 10.89 -1.21 3.40
CA GLU A 259 11.96 -0.21 3.35
C GLU A 259 11.95 0.56 2.01
N VAL A 260 11.76 -0.13 0.88
CA VAL A 260 11.64 0.53 -0.42
C VAL A 260 10.43 1.44 -0.49
N ILE A 261 9.27 1.04 0.06
CA ILE A 261 8.07 1.91 0.10
C ILE A 261 8.35 3.17 0.94
N LYS A 262 8.99 3.05 2.09
CA LYS A 262 9.39 4.20 2.92
C LYS A 262 10.38 5.11 2.22
N ALA A 263 11.37 4.54 1.55
CA ALA A 263 12.35 5.30 0.78
C ALA A 263 11.72 6.03 -0.42
N ILE A 264 10.71 5.44 -1.06
CA ILE A 264 9.88 6.10 -2.10
C ILE A 264 9.11 7.27 -1.50
N GLU A 265 8.44 7.09 -0.35
CA GLU A 265 7.73 8.16 0.35
C GLU A 265 8.66 9.32 0.70
N GLU A 266 9.80 9.03 1.32
CA GLU A 266 10.80 10.04 1.68
C GLU A 266 11.33 10.81 0.46
N GLN A 267 11.56 10.11 -0.65
CA GLN A 267 12.05 10.75 -1.87
C GLN A 267 10.94 11.57 -2.54
N ALA A 268 9.70 11.07 -2.57
CA ALA A 268 8.56 11.79 -3.11
C ALA A 268 8.30 13.10 -2.37
N LYS A 269 8.39 13.11 -1.03
CA LYS A 269 8.25 14.32 -0.22
C LYS A 269 9.33 15.39 -0.50
N LYS A 270 10.50 14.99 -1.01
CA LYS A 270 11.60 15.89 -1.39
C LYS A 270 11.51 16.34 -2.85
N THR A 271 10.62 15.72 -3.63
CA THR A 271 10.47 15.97 -5.07
C THR A 271 9.45 17.09 -5.31
N ASP A 272 9.75 17.98 -6.24
CA ASP A 272 8.84 19.08 -6.57
C ASP A 272 7.55 18.58 -7.22
N PRO A 273 6.41 19.29 -7.06
CA PRO A 273 5.11 18.85 -7.56
C PRO A 273 5.05 18.62 -9.09
N ALA A 274 5.80 19.39 -9.87
CA ALA A 274 5.81 19.24 -11.33
C ALA A 274 6.52 17.94 -11.74
N THR A 275 7.60 17.58 -11.05
CA THR A 275 8.28 16.30 -11.25
C THR A 275 7.40 15.13 -10.77
N LEU A 276 6.74 15.25 -9.60
CA LEU A 276 5.78 14.23 -9.13
C LEU A 276 4.68 13.98 -10.14
N THR A 277 4.10 15.04 -10.73
CA THR A 277 3.08 14.91 -11.77
C THR A 277 3.62 14.21 -13.02
N LYS A 278 4.86 14.47 -13.43
CA LYS A 278 5.49 13.76 -14.57
C LYS A 278 5.70 12.28 -14.28
N VAL A 279 6.17 11.95 -13.07
CA VAL A 279 6.36 10.56 -12.61
C VAL A 279 5.01 9.85 -12.59
N PHE A 280 4.00 10.46 -11.99
CA PHE A 280 2.64 9.93 -11.97
C PHE A 280 2.14 9.61 -13.38
N ASN A 281 2.22 10.56 -14.30
CA ASN A 281 1.77 10.39 -15.70
C ASN A 281 2.54 9.29 -16.45
N LYS A 282 3.77 8.97 -16.04
CA LYS A 282 4.56 7.88 -16.63
C LYS A 282 4.12 6.52 -16.12
N VAL A 283 3.83 6.42 -14.82
CA VAL A 283 3.60 5.15 -14.12
C VAL A 283 2.13 4.76 -14.09
N VAL A 284 1.22 5.73 -14.17
CA VAL A 284 -0.22 5.51 -13.97
C VAL A 284 -0.82 4.48 -14.92
N ASP A 285 -0.36 4.42 -16.18
CA ASP A 285 -0.84 3.46 -17.18
C ASP A 285 -0.35 2.02 -16.91
N GLU A 286 0.62 1.85 -16.02
CA GLU A 286 1.21 0.58 -15.62
C GLU A 286 0.64 0.03 -14.31
N ILE A 287 -0.31 0.75 -13.70
CA ILE A 287 -0.95 0.40 -12.43
C ILE A 287 -2.31 -0.25 -12.71
N TYR A 288 -2.62 -1.31 -11.96
CA TYR A 288 -3.96 -1.89 -11.88
C TYR A 288 -4.54 -1.58 -10.49
N THR A 289 -5.71 -0.93 -10.42
CA THR A 289 -6.25 -0.40 -9.17
C THR A 289 -7.77 -0.25 -9.21
N SER A 290 -8.39 -0.17 -8.03
CA SER A 290 -9.78 0.28 -7.87
C SER A 290 -9.87 1.79 -7.59
N ILE A 291 -8.75 2.48 -7.35
CA ILE A 291 -8.73 3.90 -7.01
C ILE A 291 -8.77 4.73 -8.29
N SER A 292 -9.64 5.73 -8.35
CA SER A 292 -9.74 6.60 -9.54
C SER A 292 -8.43 7.37 -9.78
N SER A 293 -8.15 7.70 -11.05
CA SER A 293 -6.98 8.51 -11.43
C SER A 293 -6.94 9.85 -10.70
N LYS A 294 -8.12 10.43 -10.45
CA LYS A 294 -8.25 11.69 -9.71
C LYS A 294 -7.79 11.52 -8.27
N ASP A 295 -8.30 10.49 -7.58
CA ASP A 295 -7.96 10.25 -6.18
C ASP A 295 -6.49 9.86 -6.01
N LEU A 296 -5.93 9.08 -6.96
CA LEU A 296 -4.48 8.80 -7.01
C LEU A 296 -3.66 10.08 -7.18
N LEU A 297 -4.08 11.00 -8.06
CA LEU A 297 -3.39 12.27 -8.25
C LEU A 297 -3.49 13.15 -7.00
N ASP A 298 -4.66 13.18 -6.35
CA ASP A 298 -4.87 13.90 -5.09
C ASP A 298 -3.95 13.36 -3.98
N LEU A 299 -3.79 12.04 -3.86
CA LEU A 299 -2.83 11.43 -2.94
C LEU A 299 -1.38 11.86 -3.23
N VAL A 300 -0.96 11.85 -4.49
CA VAL A 300 0.41 12.23 -4.90
C VAL A 300 0.67 13.71 -4.66
N THR A 301 -0.29 14.58 -4.96
CA THR A 301 -0.13 16.04 -4.77
C THR A 301 -0.15 16.44 -3.30
N ASN A 302 -0.83 15.66 -2.45
CA ASN A 302 -0.91 15.88 -1.00
C ASN A 302 0.03 14.96 -0.20
N ILE A 303 1.07 14.43 -0.82
CA ILE A 303 1.98 13.44 -0.20
C ILE A 303 2.57 13.90 1.15
N ASN A 304 2.76 15.21 1.33
CA ASN A 304 3.25 15.77 2.59
C ASN A 304 2.25 15.70 3.76
N GLY A 305 0.97 15.42 3.47
CA GLY A 305 -0.06 15.19 4.46
C GLY A 305 -0.07 13.77 5.02
N TYR A 306 0.77 12.87 4.49
CA TYR A 306 0.82 11.46 4.87
C TYR A 306 2.20 11.09 5.41
N SER A 307 2.25 10.13 6.33
CA SER A 307 3.52 9.61 6.85
C SER A 307 3.40 8.15 7.27
N ILE A 308 4.32 7.30 6.80
CA ILE A 308 4.44 5.93 7.30
C ILE A 308 5.09 6.01 8.69
N VAL A 309 4.28 5.74 9.72
CA VAL A 309 4.69 5.88 11.13
C VAL A 309 5.07 4.55 11.78
N ASP A 310 4.54 3.43 11.27
CA ASP A 310 4.85 2.11 11.81
C ASP A 310 4.73 1.02 10.74
N GLU A 311 5.42 -0.11 10.95
CA GLU A 311 5.43 -1.23 10.03
C GLU A 311 5.51 -2.58 10.75
N GLY A 312 4.86 -3.60 10.19
CA GLY A 312 4.82 -4.93 10.77
C GLY A 312 4.68 -6.05 9.75
N GLY A 313 4.57 -7.26 10.24
CA GLY A 313 4.34 -8.45 9.42
C GLY A 313 3.33 -9.40 10.04
N PHE A 314 2.48 -9.96 9.20
CA PHE A 314 1.46 -10.94 9.58
C PHE A 314 1.76 -12.32 8.96
N PRO A 315 1.70 -13.40 9.74
CA PRO A 315 1.46 -13.44 11.19
C PRO A 315 2.63 -12.84 12.00
N GLU A 316 2.33 -12.34 13.19
CA GLU A 316 3.32 -11.75 14.10
C GLU A 316 4.41 -12.78 14.50
N GLU A 317 5.64 -12.32 14.77
CA GLU A 317 6.81 -13.17 14.91
C GLU A 317 6.69 -14.21 16.03
N SER A 318 6.21 -13.80 17.18
CA SER A 318 6.03 -14.69 18.33
C SER A 318 4.85 -15.67 18.18
N MET A 319 3.94 -15.38 17.25
CA MET A 319 2.69 -16.12 17.01
C MET A 319 2.67 -16.85 15.67
N ARG A 320 3.84 -17.06 15.03
CA ARG A 320 3.96 -17.82 13.78
C ARG A 320 4.92 -18.99 13.91
N THR A 321 4.77 -19.96 13.04
CA THR A 321 5.74 -21.04 12.79
C THR A 321 5.81 -21.33 11.29
N THR A 322 6.70 -22.23 10.89
CA THR A 322 6.80 -22.69 9.50
C THR A 322 6.73 -24.21 9.44
N GLY A 323 6.18 -24.75 8.37
CA GLY A 323 6.10 -26.20 8.18
C GLY A 323 5.70 -26.60 6.77
N ASN A 324 6.01 -27.85 6.40
CA ASN A 324 5.63 -28.39 5.11
C ASN A 324 4.21 -28.99 5.17
N ILE A 325 3.25 -28.38 4.46
CA ILE A 325 1.86 -28.82 4.43
C ILE A 325 1.59 -29.60 3.14
N GLY A 326 1.90 -30.89 3.15
CA GLY A 326 1.68 -31.77 2.01
C GLY A 326 2.26 -31.23 0.69
N ALA A 327 1.48 -31.28 -0.38
CA ALA A 327 1.87 -30.75 -1.69
C ALA A 327 2.02 -29.23 -1.76
N LYS A 328 1.59 -28.48 -0.73
CA LYS A 328 1.72 -27.02 -0.67
C LYS A 328 3.16 -26.55 -0.33
N GLY A 329 3.99 -27.49 0.14
CA GLY A 329 5.38 -27.19 0.53
C GLY A 329 5.48 -26.38 1.82
N SER A 330 6.59 -25.65 1.99
CA SER A 330 6.82 -24.82 3.17
C SER A 330 5.84 -23.64 3.23
N CYS A 331 5.06 -23.58 4.31
CA CYS A 331 4.11 -22.50 4.60
C CYS A 331 4.51 -21.77 5.88
N VAL A 332 4.11 -20.50 5.97
CA VAL A 332 4.04 -19.74 7.22
C VAL A 332 2.68 -20.04 7.87
N ILE A 333 2.68 -20.44 9.12
CA ILE A 333 1.49 -20.90 9.83
C ILE A 333 1.22 -19.95 10.99
N PRO A 334 0.09 -19.24 11.04
CA PRO A 334 -0.36 -18.58 12.26
C PRO A 334 -0.68 -19.65 13.31
N VAL A 335 0.05 -19.63 14.44
CA VAL A 335 -0.14 -20.62 15.52
C VAL A 335 -1.55 -20.56 16.07
N ASP A 336 -2.08 -19.35 16.21
CA ASP A 336 -3.44 -19.03 16.56
C ASP A 336 -3.89 -17.83 15.72
N LEU A 337 -4.85 -18.04 14.82
CA LEU A 337 -5.30 -16.99 13.91
C LEU A 337 -6.01 -15.88 14.67
N GLU A 338 -6.86 -16.22 15.66
CA GLU A 338 -7.63 -15.25 16.44
C GLU A 338 -6.69 -14.28 17.16
N SER A 339 -5.69 -14.79 17.88
CA SER A 339 -4.69 -13.96 18.56
C SER A 339 -3.90 -13.06 17.59
N ASN A 340 -3.56 -13.58 16.40
CA ASN A 340 -2.90 -12.80 15.35
C ASN A 340 -3.79 -11.67 14.82
N VAL A 341 -5.11 -11.89 14.68
CA VAL A 341 -6.06 -10.88 14.25
C VAL A 341 -6.26 -9.81 15.32
N VAL A 342 -6.37 -10.19 16.60
CA VAL A 342 -6.40 -9.22 17.72
C VAL A 342 -5.14 -8.35 17.72
N TRP A 343 -3.95 -8.96 17.56
CA TRP A 343 -2.70 -8.21 17.43
C TRP A 343 -2.74 -7.24 16.24
N LEU A 344 -3.24 -7.70 15.08
CA LEU A 344 -3.32 -6.89 13.86
C LEU A 344 -4.21 -5.66 14.06
N HIS A 345 -5.39 -5.84 14.67
CA HIS A 345 -6.32 -4.73 14.93
C HIS A 345 -5.77 -3.74 15.96
N LYS A 346 -5.10 -4.24 17.01
CA LYS A 346 -4.34 -3.38 17.92
C LYS A 346 -3.25 -2.60 17.20
N PHE A 347 -2.51 -3.25 16.31
CA PHE A 347 -1.43 -2.61 15.56
C PHE A 347 -1.98 -1.55 14.59
N LEU A 348 -2.98 -1.88 13.77
CA LEU A 348 -3.49 -0.98 12.72
C LEU A 348 -4.37 0.14 13.30
N PHE A 349 -5.25 -0.17 14.24
CA PHE A 349 -6.35 0.69 14.66
C PHE A 349 -6.30 1.10 16.13
N ASP A 350 -5.26 0.67 16.85
CA ASP A 350 -5.11 0.85 18.31
C ASP A 350 -6.25 0.18 19.11
N ASP A 351 -6.97 -0.79 18.52
CA ASP A 351 -8.05 -1.56 19.15
C ASP A 351 -7.49 -2.82 19.84
N ALA A 352 -7.22 -2.70 21.14
CA ALA A 352 -6.65 -3.80 21.90
C ALA A 352 -7.69 -4.85 22.35
N ASP A 353 -8.97 -4.49 22.36
CA ASP A 353 -10.08 -5.31 22.83
C ASP A 353 -10.92 -5.87 21.66
N TYR A 354 -10.34 -5.92 20.47
CA TYR A 354 -11.02 -6.37 19.26
C TYR A 354 -11.59 -7.77 19.41
N ALA A 355 -12.89 -7.91 19.12
CA ALA A 355 -13.60 -9.19 19.15
C ALA A 355 -13.67 -9.78 17.73
N VAL A 356 -12.91 -10.85 17.47
CA VAL A 356 -12.85 -11.48 16.15
C VAL A 356 -14.19 -12.07 15.71
N SER A 357 -14.47 -12.00 14.41
CA SER A 357 -15.69 -12.54 13.79
C SER A 357 -15.78 -14.06 13.89
N ASN A 358 -16.96 -14.60 13.62
CA ASN A 358 -17.13 -16.05 13.49
C ASN A 358 -16.35 -16.61 12.30
N THR A 359 -16.24 -15.88 11.20
CA THR A 359 -15.45 -16.27 10.02
C THR A 359 -13.99 -16.49 10.38
N VAL A 360 -13.37 -15.59 11.13
CA VAL A 360 -11.98 -15.75 11.60
C VAL A 360 -11.84 -16.97 12.51
N LYS A 361 -12.80 -17.22 13.42
CA LYS A 361 -12.79 -18.41 14.29
C LYS A 361 -12.87 -19.71 13.48
N GLU A 362 -13.74 -19.75 12.48
CA GLU A 362 -13.88 -20.90 11.58
C GLU A 362 -12.61 -21.14 10.76
N CYS A 363 -12.04 -20.07 10.17
CA CYS A 363 -10.77 -20.12 9.47
C CYS A 363 -9.63 -20.59 10.40
N GLY A 364 -9.57 -20.07 11.61
CA GLY A 364 -8.58 -20.44 12.62
C GLY A 364 -8.67 -21.89 13.05
N ALA A 365 -9.90 -22.40 13.28
CA ALA A 365 -10.14 -23.78 13.62
C ALA A 365 -9.69 -24.75 12.50
N LYS A 366 -9.93 -24.38 11.23
CA LYS A 366 -9.49 -25.18 10.08
C LYS A 366 -7.97 -25.15 9.93
N ILE A 367 -7.34 -23.98 10.01
CA ILE A 367 -5.87 -23.85 9.97
C ILE A 367 -5.23 -24.70 11.07
N LYS A 368 -5.73 -24.60 12.31
CA LYS A 368 -5.26 -25.39 13.45
C LYS A 368 -5.38 -26.88 13.22
N SER A 369 -6.52 -27.33 12.67
CA SER A 369 -6.76 -28.73 12.32
C SER A 369 -5.75 -29.24 11.29
N ASP A 370 -5.51 -28.48 10.22
CA ASP A 370 -4.61 -28.86 9.12
C ASP A 370 -3.12 -28.82 9.53
N THR A 371 -2.78 -28.02 10.54
CA THR A 371 -1.38 -27.70 10.89
C THR A 371 -0.95 -28.14 12.29
N SER A 372 -1.82 -28.82 13.06
CA SER A 372 -1.56 -29.20 14.45
C SER A 372 -0.23 -29.94 14.65
N SER A 373 0.19 -30.77 13.68
CA SER A 373 1.45 -31.51 13.74
C SER A 373 2.71 -30.62 13.64
N TYR A 374 2.57 -29.36 13.22
CA TYR A 374 3.65 -28.38 13.13
C TYR A 374 3.69 -27.46 14.35
N ILE A 375 2.52 -27.06 14.86
CA ILE A 375 2.40 -26.16 16.02
C ILE A 375 2.92 -26.81 17.30
N ASN A 376 2.71 -28.11 17.46
CA ASN A 376 3.10 -28.86 18.66
C ASN A 376 4.60 -29.25 18.73
N LYS A 377 5.42 -28.82 17.75
CA LYS A 377 6.85 -29.11 17.68
C LYS A 377 7.75 -27.99 18.23
N ARG A 378 7.16 -27.02 18.91
CA ARG A 378 7.89 -25.92 19.60
C ARG A 378 8.30 -26.30 21.00
#